data_d14535922d0e7d057f7a35d5baab00a2
#
_entry.id   d14535922d0e7d057f7a35d5baab00a2
#
_cell.length_a   1.000
_cell.length_b   1.000
_cell.length_c   1.000
_cell.angle_alpha   90.00
_cell.angle_beta   90.00
_cell.angle_gamma   90.00
#
_symmetry.space_group_name_H-M   'P 1'
#
loop_
_entity.id
_entity.type
_entity.pdbx_description
1 polymer ?
#
loop_
_entity_poly.entity_id
_entity_poly.type
_entity_poly.pdbx_seq_one_letter_code
_entity_poly.pdbx_strand_id
1 'polypeptide(L)'
;MTGIVGDNLNRSSGLIKEASGGINWDTTPKTSNFNSESGRGYFVDTSSAAVTATLPATAETGDIVAFKDYTATFNTNNLTIARNGHKIQGNAENSTISTIRASVVLVYVDSTKGWLFSVESNVADLEQKLYVT
;
A
#
# COMPACT_ATOMS: atom_id res chain seq x y z
N MET A 1 6.95 7.43 -34.99
CA MET A 1 6.58 7.65 -34.60
C MET A 1 6.28 7.77 -34.37
N THR A 2 6.57 7.55 -34.10
CA THR A 2 6.23 7.68 -33.56
C THR A 2 6.00 7.73 -33.10
N GLY A 3 6.15 7.36 -32.78
CA GLY A 3 5.76 7.39 -32.06
C GLY A 3 5.74 7.30 -31.61
N ILE A 4 5.77 7.13 -31.42
CA ILE A 4 5.56 7.05 -30.88
C ILE A 4 5.35 6.85 -30.57
N VAL A 5 5.49 6.66 -30.63
CA VAL A 5 5.16 6.54 -30.27
C VAL A 5 4.90 6.11 -29.96
N GLY A 6 5.01 5.66 -29.97
CA GLY A 6 4.49 5.38 -29.49
C GLY A 6 4.45 4.93 -29.30
N ASP A 7 4.35 4.71 -29.09
CA ASP A 7 4.09 4.45 -28.74
C ASP A 7 4.17 4.13 -28.43
N ASN A 8 4.27 3.95 -28.39
CA ASN A 8 4.16 3.79 -27.88
C ASN A 8 4.12 3.54 -27.46
N LEU A 9 4.08 3.47 -27.32
CA LEU A 9 3.88 3.38 -26.80
C LEU A 9 3.79 2.80 -26.57
N ASN A 10 3.91 2.43 -26.57
CA ASN A 10 3.78 2.06 -26.21
C ASN A 10 4.00 1.56 -25.99
N ARG A 11 4.09 1.28 -25.82
CA ARG A 11 4.28 1.16 -25.47
C ARG A 11 4.37 0.51 -25.08
N SER A 12 4.55 -0.05 -25.06
CA SER A 12 4.63 -0.47 -24.48
C SER A 12 4.11 -0.71 -23.99
N SER A 13 3.80 -0.82 -23.92
CA SER A 13 2.83 -1.10 -23.30
C SER A 13 2.53 -1.22 -21.81
N GLY A 14 2.12 -2.33 -20.99
CA GLY A 14 1.90 -2.35 -19.55
C GLY A 14 2.94 -1.62 -18.75
N LEU A 15 4.14 -1.68 -19.20
CA LEU A 15 5.23 -0.97 -18.58
C LEU A 15 4.95 0.54 -18.54
N ILE A 16 4.40 1.07 -19.61
CA ILE A 16 4.08 2.49 -19.65
C ILE A 16 2.99 2.81 -18.65
N LYS A 17 2.04 1.92 -18.52
CA LYS A 17 0.96 2.10 -17.58
C LYS A 17 1.50 2.17 -16.16
N GLU A 18 2.47 1.31 -15.83
CA GLU A 18 3.07 1.35 -14.52
C GLU A 18 3.89 2.61 -14.33
N ALA A 19 4.56 3.05 -15.37
CA ALA A 19 5.34 4.27 -15.29
C ALA A 19 4.46 5.48 -15.05
N SER A 20 3.20 5.42 -15.43
CA SER A 20 2.29 6.53 -15.19
C SER A 20 1.85 6.61 -13.74
N GLY A 21 2.40 5.78 -12.87
CA GLY A 21 2.16 5.89 -11.45
C GLY A 21 0.97 5.14 -10.94
N GLY A 22 0.38 4.33 -11.77
CA GLY A 22 -0.77 3.56 -11.34
C GLY A 22 -0.37 2.48 -10.36
N ILE A 23 -1.20 2.30 -9.35
CA ILE A 23 -1.13 1.15 -8.47
C ILE A 23 -2.11 0.14 -9.04
N ASN A 24 -1.61 -1.08 -9.24
CA ASN A 24 -2.45 -2.14 -9.80
C ASN A 24 -3.27 -2.75 -8.68
N TRP A 25 -4.50 -2.32 -8.53
CA TRP A 25 -5.36 -2.77 -7.43
C TRP A 25 -5.89 -4.16 -7.70
N ASP A 26 -5.74 -5.00 -6.67
CA ASP A 26 -6.38 -6.31 -6.66
C ASP A 26 -7.84 -6.09 -6.26
N THR A 27 -8.76 -6.36 -7.18
CA THR A 27 -10.16 -6.04 -6.95
C THR A 27 -10.89 -7.07 -6.12
N THR A 28 -10.22 -8.15 -5.71
CA THR A 28 -10.80 -9.14 -4.81
C THR A 28 -10.39 -8.78 -3.38
N PRO A 29 -11.33 -8.39 -2.51
CA PRO A 29 -10.96 -8.02 -1.15
C PRO A 29 -10.32 -9.19 -0.40
N LYS A 30 -9.33 -8.87 0.42
CA LYS A 30 -8.60 -9.86 1.20
C LYS A 30 -9.26 -10.03 2.55
N THR A 31 -9.74 -11.22 2.83
CA THR A 31 -10.46 -11.52 4.06
C THR A 31 -9.63 -12.34 5.05
N SER A 32 -8.42 -12.72 4.67
CA SER A 32 -7.52 -13.48 5.52
C SER A 32 -6.09 -13.06 5.23
N ASN A 33 -5.15 -13.53 6.03
CA ASN A 33 -3.76 -13.16 5.87
C ASN A 33 -3.25 -13.45 4.46
N PHE A 34 -2.41 -12.57 3.92
CA PHE A 34 -1.93 -12.71 2.56
C PHE A 34 -0.56 -12.08 2.40
N ASN A 35 0.10 -12.44 1.30
CA ASN A 35 1.37 -11.84 0.91
C ASN A 35 1.11 -10.77 -0.13
N SER A 36 1.66 -9.60 0.08
CA SER A 36 1.50 -8.50 -0.87
C SER A 36 2.65 -8.50 -1.86
N GLU A 37 2.41 -7.90 -3.02
CA GLU A 37 3.38 -7.82 -4.10
C GLU A 37 3.64 -6.37 -4.46
N SER A 38 4.86 -6.11 -4.91
CA SER A 38 5.25 -4.78 -5.36
C SER A 38 4.37 -4.32 -6.50
N GLY A 39 4.00 -3.04 -6.46
CA GLY A 39 3.20 -2.44 -7.53
C GLY A 39 1.71 -2.64 -7.34
N ARG A 40 1.28 -3.29 -6.27
CA ARG A 40 -0.11 -3.65 -6.08
C ARG A 40 -0.73 -2.94 -4.89
N GLY A 41 -2.05 -2.74 -5.00
CA GLY A 41 -2.85 -2.26 -3.90
C GLY A 41 -3.90 -3.30 -3.55
N TYR A 42 -4.32 -3.32 -2.29
CA TYR A 42 -5.21 -4.36 -1.79
C TYR A 42 -6.32 -3.73 -0.96
N PHE A 43 -7.55 -4.17 -1.22
CA PHE A 43 -8.67 -3.85 -0.36
C PHE A 43 -8.72 -4.93 0.72
N VAL A 44 -8.68 -4.53 1.99
CA VAL A 44 -8.60 -5.47 3.10
C VAL A 44 -9.90 -5.45 3.87
N ASP A 45 -10.49 -6.62 4.03
CA ASP A 45 -11.78 -6.80 4.70
C ASP A 45 -11.52 -7.44 6.05
N THR A 46 -11.57 -6.63 7.11
CA THR A 46 -11.38 -7.13 8.47
C THR A 46 -12.69 -7.24 9.22
N SER A 47 -13.81 -7.39 8.50
CA SER A 47 -15.10 -7.45 9.17
C SER A 47 -15.26 -8.69 10.04
N SER A 48 -14.58 -9.79 9.69
CA SER A 48 -14.67 -11.04 10.45
C SER A 48 -13.50 -11.25 11.40
N ALA A 49 -12.31 -10.77 11.04
CA ALA A 49 -11.11 -10.98 11.85
C ALA A 49 -10.03 -10.02 11.40
N ALA A 50 -9.04 -9.82 12.27
CA ALA A 50 -7.85 -9.05 11.91
C ALA A 50 -7.09 -9.77 10.79
N VAL A 51 -6.41 -8.99 9.96
CA VAL A 51 -5.68 -9.52 8.81
C VAL A 51 -4.23 -9.06 8.90
N THR A 52 -3.32 -9.95 8.53
CA THR A 52 -1.91 -9.61 8.40
C THR A 52 -1.54 -9.66 6.93
N ALA A 53 -1.02 -8.54 6.42
CA ALA A 53 -0.49 -8.46 5.06
C ALA A 53 1.04 -8.46 5.16
N THR A 54 1.68 -9.40 4.52
CA THR A 54 3.13 -9.54 4.56
C THR A 54 3.73 -8.84 3.36
N LEU A 55 4.69 -7.93 3.62
CA LEU A 55 5.38 -7.21 2.56
C LEU A 55 6.32 -8.13 1.79
N PRO A 56 6.70 -7.74 0.56
CA PRO A 56 7.60 -8.58 -0.23
C PRO A 56 8.93 -8.83 0.47
N ALA A 57 9.44 -10.05 0.35
CA ALA A 57 10.74 -10.40 0.92
C ALA A 57 11.87 -9.72 0.15
N THR A 58 11.68 -9.48 -1.13
CA THR A 58 12.65 -8.81 -1.99
C THR A 58 12.07 -7.46 -2.38
N ALA A 59 12.82 -6.39 -2.14
CA ALA A 59 12.34 -5.05 -2.43
C ALA A 59 13.45 -4.22 -3.04
N GLU A 60 13.08 -3.36 -3.98
CA GLU A 60 13.99 -2.45 -4.65
C GLU A 60 13.49 -1.03 -4.47
N THR A 61 14.42 -0.09 -4.52
CA THR A 61 14.08 1.32 -4.36
C THR A 61 12.96 1.72 -5.32
N GLY A 62 11.91 2.29 -4.78
CA GLY A 62 10.76 2.72 -5.56
C GLY A 62 9.62 1.73 -5.60
N ASP A 63 9.80 0.53 -5.04
CA ASP A 63 8.69 -0.42 -4.95
C ASP A 63 7.58 0.17 -4.09
N ILE A 64 6.34 -0.09 -4.48
CA ILE A 64 5.17 0.48 -3.82
C ILE A 64 4.18 -0.64 -3.50
N VAL A 65 3.58 -0.56 -2.31
CA VAL A 65 2.46 -1.43 -1.93
C VAL A 65 1.44 -0.56 -1.21
N ALA A 66 0.16 -0.80 -1.49
CA ALA A 66 -0.91 0.01 -0.91
C ALA A 66 -1.99 -0.87 -0.29
N PHE A 67 -2.64 -0.35 0.75
CA PHE A 67 -3.73 -1.04 1.44
C PHE A 67 -4.86 -0.07 1.74
N LYS A 68 -6.09 -0.57 1.63
CA LYS A 68 -7.29 0.23 1.89
C LYS A 68 -8.25 -0.57 2.74
N ASP A 69 -8.79 0.07 3.79
CA ASP A 69 -9.81 -0.52 4.66
C ASP A 69 -11.12 -0.64 3.87
N TYR A 70 -11.43 -1.85 3.43
CA TYR A 70 -12.58 -2.09 2.57
C TYR A 70 -13.91 -1.99 3.31
N THR A 71 -13.94 -2.48 4.55
CA THR A 71 -15.19 -2.61 5.30
C THR A 71 -15.33 -1.58 6.42
N ALA A 72 -14.38 -0.63 6.51
CA ALA A 72 -14.39 0.38 7.59
C ALA A 72 -14.33 -0.29 8.96
N THR A 73 -13.46 -1.31 9.10
CA THR A 73 -13.39 -2.10 10.33
C THR A 73 -11.99 -2.17 10.92
N PHE A 74 -11.01 -1.41 10.40
CA PHE A 74 -9.65 -1.45 10.95
C PHE A 74 -9.61 -1.02 12.42
N ASN A 75 -10.57 -0.23 12.86
CA ASN A 75 -10.63 0.20 14.25
C ASN A 75 -11.12 -0.92 15.19
N THR A 76 -11.78 -1.92 14.65
CA THR A 76 -12.25 -3.06 15.42
C THR A 76 -11.30 -4.25 15.28
N ASN A 77 -10.95 -4.58 14.05
CA ASN A 77 -9.99 -5.64 13.73
C ASN A 77 -8.92 -5.01 12.86
N ASN A 78 -7.72 -4.92 13.39
CA ASN A 78 -6.67 -4.12 12.76
C ASN A 78 -6.03 -4.84 11.58
N LEU A 79 -5.42 -4.05 10.69
CA LEU A 79 -4.52 -4.57 9.68
C LEU A 79 -3.10 -4.51 10.25
N THR A 80 -2.41 -5.65 10.26
CA THR A 80 -0.98 -5.68 10.56
C THR A 80 -0.23 -5.78 9.25
N ILE A 81 0.74 -4.89 9.07
CA ILE A 81 1.65 -4.95 7.93
C ILE A 81 2.93 -5.60 8.44
N ALA A 82 3.16 -6.83 8.01
CA ALA A 82 4.33 -7.60 8.45
C ALA A 82 5.50 -7.26 7.55
N ARG A 83 6.60 -6.86 8.16
CA ARG A 83 7.74 -6.27 7.45
C ARG A 83 8.57 -7.26 6.66
N ASN A 84 8.50 -8.54 6.98
CA ASN A 84 9.17 -9.62 6.24
C ASN A 84 10.67 -9.35 6.04
N GLY A 85 11.35 -9.00 7.14
CA GLY A 85 12.80 -8.82 7.12
C GLY A 85 13.29 -7.43 6.80
N HIS A 86 12.45 -6.56 6.26
CA HIS A 86 12.82 -5.17 5.99
C HIS A 86 12.33 -4.29 7.13
N LYS A 87 12.85 -3.07 7.21
CA LYS A 87 12.37 -2.12 8.19
C LYS A 87 11.15 -1.39 7.66
N ILE A 88 10.35 -0.88 8.58
CA ILE A 88 9.26 0.04 8.25
C ILE A 88 9.52 1.30 9.04
N GLN A 89 9.56 2.44 8.35
CA GLN A 89 9.82 3.74 8.97
C GLN A 89 11.15 3.73 9.75
N GLY A 90 12.11 2.95 9.29
CA GLY A 90 13.41 2.85 9.93
C GLY A 90 13.46 1.94 11.14
N ASN A 91 12.37 1.25 11.45
CA ASN A 91 12.29 0.40 12.64
C ASN A 91 12.08 -1.05 12.25
N ALA A 92 12.70 -1.96 13.02
CA ALA A 92 12.56 -3.39 12.78
C ALA A 92 11.31 -3.90 13.50
N GLU A 93 10.16 -3.33 13.15
CA GLU A 93 8.88 -3.65 13.76
C GLU A 93 7.80 -3.66 12.70
N ASN A 94 6.81 -4.52 12.89
CA ASN A 94 5.63 -4.52 12.05
C ASN A 94 4.81 -3.26 12.34
N SER A 95 3.97 -2.89 11.38
CA SER A 95 3.10 -1.73 11.55
C SER A 95 1.66 -2.19 11.71
N THR A 96 0.91 -1.51 12.57
CA THR A 96 -0.49 -1.81 12.79
C THR A 96 -1.32 -0.62 12.37
N ILE A 97 -2.31 -0.86 11.52
CA ILE A 97 -3.22 0.17 11.06
C ILE A 97 -4.55 -0.06 11.75
N SER A 98 -4.95 0.89 12.59
CA SER A 98 -6.15 0.75 13.41
C SER A 98 -7.15 1.87 13.19
N THR A 99 -6.97 2.67 12.15
CA THR A 99 -7.85 3.78 11.86
C THR A 99 -8.91 3.37 10.86
N ILE A 100 -10.16 3.67 11.18
CA ILE A 100 -11.29 3.36 10.30
C ILE A 100 -11.09 4.05 8.95
N ARG A 101 -11.31 3.30 7.87
CA ARG A 101 -11.23 3.79 6.50
C ARG A 101 -9.84 4.22 6.09
N ALA A 102 -8.81 3.76 6.78
CA ALA A 102 -7.45 4.14 6.47
C ALA A 102 -7.07 3.71 5.06
N SER A 103 -6.22 4.52 4.45
CA SER A 103 -5.64 4.24 3.15
C SER A 103 -4.17 4.57 3.26
N VAL A 104 -3.30 3.59 3.04
CA VAL A 104 -1.88 3.79 3.23
C VAL A 104 -1.12 3.31 2.00
N VAL A 105 -0.05 4.03 1.67
CA VAL A 105 0.85 3.65 0.58
C VAL A 105 2.26 3.63 1.15
N LEU A 106 2.94 2.51 0.94
CA LEU A 106 4.32 2.37 1.38
C LEU A 106 5.23 2.32 0.16
N VAL A 107 6.37 2.98 0.27
CA VAL A 107 7.40 2.95 -0.76
C VAL A 107 8.71 2.50 -0.13
N TYR A 108 9.39 1.59 -0.80
CA TYR A 108 10.69 1.11 -0.32
C TYR A 108 11.78 2.06 -0.77
N VAL A 109 12.66 2.45 0.13
CA VAL A 109 13.73 3.38 -0.21
C VAL A 109 15.09 2.71 -0.17
N ASP A 110 15.44 2.07 0.95
CA ASP A 110 16.74 1.40 1.08
C ASP A 110 16.69 0.49 2.31
N SER A 111 17.82 -0.19 2.58
CA SER A 111 17.86 -1.13 3.69
C SER A 111 17.95 -0.43 5.05
N THR A 112 18.31 0.84 5.05
CA THR A 112 18.43 1.59 6.31
C THR A 112 17.08 1.99 6.85
N LYS A 113 16.20 2.51 5.98
CA LYS A 113 14.87 2.95 6.38
C LYS A 113 13.80 1.94 6.03
N GLY A 114 14.01 1.13 4.98
CA GLY A 114 13.05 0.14 4.55
C GLY A 114 11.87 0.77 3.85
N TRP A 115 10.68 0.39 4.27
CA TRP A 115 9.43 0.89 3.72
C TRP A 115 9.01 2.15 4.46
N LEU A 116 8.68 3.19 3.72
CA LEU A 116 8.20 4.45 4.29
C LEU A 116 6.77 4.70 3.87
N PHE A 117 5.97 5.24 4.75
CA PHE A 117 4.62 5.67 4.36
C PHE A 117 4.77 6.94 3.52
N SER A 118 4.39 6.84 2.25
CA SER A 118 4.42 8.00 1.37
C SER A 118 3.08 8.71 1.38
N VAL A 119 1.98 7.95 1.55
CA VAL A 119 0.65 8.49 1.74
C VAL A 119 0.05 7.74 2.91
N GLU A 120 -0.44 8.50 3.87
CA GLU A 120 -1.08 7.94 5.05
C GLU A 120 -2.36 8.73 5.25
N SER A 121 -3.39 8.35 4.47
CA SER A 121 -4.67 9.05 4.51
C SER A 121 -5.49 8.45 5.63
N ASN A 122 -5.69 9.21 6.67
CA ASN A 122 -6.40 8.83 7.87
C ASN A 122 -7.63 9.73 7.97
N VAL A 123 -8.80 9.16 7.75
CA VAL A 123 -10.02 9.96 7.69
C VAL A 123 -10.23 10.75 8.97
N ALA A 124 -9.94 10.13 10.12
CA ALA A 124 -10.09 10.84 11.40
C ALA A 124 -9.13 12.02 11.48
N ASP A 125 -7.88 11.84 11.03
CA ASP A 125 -6.93 12.94 11.01
C ASP A 125 -7.36 14.04 10.08
N LEU A 126 -7.89 13.68 8.92
CA LEU A 126 -8.38 14.67 7.98
C LEU A 126 -9.52 15.48 8.58
N GLU A 127 -10.43 14.80 9.26
CA GLU A 127 -11.53 15.48 9.91
C GLU A 127 -11.05 16.44 10.99
N GLN A 128 -10.06 16.01 11.76
CA GLN A 128 -9.49 16.87 12.78
C GLN A 128 -8.86 18.10 12.15
N LYS A 129 -8.14 17.94 11.09
CA LYS A 129 -7.52 19.06 10.41
C LYS A 129 -8.54 20.03 9.86
N LEU A 130 -9.63 19.52 9.33
CA LEU A 130 -10.68 20.38 8.83
C LEU A 130 -11.33 21.19 9.95
N TYR A 131 -11.50 20.59 11.10
CA TYR A 131 -12.10 21.30 12.22
C TYR A 131 -11.16 22.30 12.87
N VAL A 132 -9.88 22.03 12.83
CA VAL A 132 -8.90 22.90 13.45
C VAL A 132 -8.65 24.13 12.58
N THR A 133 -8.80 23.97 11.29
CA THR A 133 -8.56 25.09 10.39
C THR A 133 -9.80 25.93 10.23
#